data_c40da7b193a2272c32e3b617a56c90f5
#
_entry.id   c40da7b193a2272c32e3b617a56c90f5
#
_cell.length_a   1.000
_cell.length_b   1.000
_cell.length_c   1.000
_cell.angle_alpha   90.00
_cell.angle_beta   90.00
_cell.angle_gamma   90.00
#
_symmetry.space_group_name_H-M   'P 1'
#
loop_
_entity.id
_entity.type
_entity.pdbx_description
1 polymer ?
#
loop_
_entity_poly.entity_id
_entity_poly.type
_entity_poly.pdbx_seq_one_letter_code
_entity_poly.pdbx_strand_id
1 'polypeptide(L)'
;LLHQVVKAAGPVDLLLHAGDGSNDQERLARDFPALALAAVAGNCDPFSTRPRELWLNVGGQRLFLTHGDRYQVKWDLLRLFLAGKERGARLIVFGHTHCPLVKYEEGILLFNPGSLSRNNTGENPSYGWLELESVGCQPKLVFVGKKKA
;
A
#
# COMPACT_ATOMS: atom_id res chain seq x y z
N LEU A 1 -4.45 -15.40 3.19
CA LEU A 1 -5.28 -14.26 3.61
C LEU A 1 -5.44 -13.23 2.49
N LEU A 2 -4.34 -12.83 1.78
CA LEU A 2 -4.41 -11.84 0.70
C LEU A 2 -5.40 -12.22 -0.40
N HIS A 3 -5.37 -13.46 -0.90
CA HIS A 3 -6.34 -13.96 -1.88
C HIS A 3 -7.79 -13.90 -1.39
N GLN A 4 -8.01 -14.21 -0.12
CA GLN A 4 -9.34 -14.14 0.49
C GLN A 4 -9.84 -12.70 0.56
N VAL A 5 -8.96 -11.76 0.91
CA VAL A 5 -9.29 -10.34 0.95
C VAL A 5 -9.64 -9.82 -0.44
N VAL A 6 -8.80 -10.11 -1.45
CA VAL A 6 -9.04 -9.69 -2.84
C VAL A 6 -10.35 -10.26 -3.37
N LYS A 7 -10.64 -11.54 -3.11
CA LYS A 7 -11.89 -12.18 -3.53
C LYS A 7 -13.12 -11.57 -2.83
N ALA A 8 -12.98 -11.24 -1.54
CA ALA A 8 -14.08 -10.68 -0.76
C ALA A 8 -14.31 -9.18 -1.01
N ALA A 9 -13.29 -8.46 -1.44
CA ALA A 9 -13.38 -7.03 -1.74
C ALA A 9 -14.32 -6.72 -2.92
N GLY A 10 -14.50 -7.68 -3.82
CA GLY A 10 -15.28 -7.46 -5.03
C GLY A 10 -14.51 -6.69 -6.11
N PRO A 11 -15.20 -6.06 -7.06
CA PRO A 11 -14.53 -5.34 -8.13
C PRO A 11 -13.80 -4.11 -7.60
N VAL A 12 -12.51 -4.00 -7.96
CA VAL A 12 -11.65 -2.85 -7.70
C VAL A 12 -10.96 -2.44 -9.01
N ASP A 13 -10.72 -1.15 -9.19
CA ASP A 13 -10.08 -0.64 -10.40
C ASP A 13 -8.56 -0.90 -10.40
N LEU A 14 -7.94 -0.90 -9.23
CA LEU A 14 -6.51 -1.09 -9.08
C LEU A 14 -6.18 -1.64 -7.69
N LEU A 15 -5.35 -2.67 -7.64
CA LEU A 15 -4.76 -3.16 -6.40
C LEU A 15 -3.32 -2.64 -6.28
N LEU A 16 -3.01 -2.03 -5.14
CA LEU A 16 -1.67 -1.57 -4.80
C LEU A 16 -1.03 -2.55 -3.81
N HIS A 17 0.22 -2.94 -4.06
CA HIS A 17 1.00 -3.78 -3.15
C HIS A 17 2.32 -3.10 -2.80
N ALA A 18 2.48 -2.74 -1.55
CA ALA A 18 3.60 -1.92 -1.06
C ALA A 18 4.87 -2.71 -0.71
N GLY A 19 5.08 -3.88 -1.32
CA GLY A 19 6.29 -4.67 -1.16
C GLY A 19 6.25 -5.74 -0.08
N ASP A 20 7.31 -6.54 -0.01
CA ASP A 20 7.48 -7.72 0.84
C ASP A 20 6.39 -8.78 0.61
N GLY A 21 6.60 -9.61 -0.39
CA GLY A 21 5.65 -10.65 -0.78
C GLY A 21 5.60 -10.87 -2.29
N SER A 22 6.76 -10.92 -2.93
CA SER A 22 6.86 -11.12 -4.39
C SER A 22 6.12 -12.37 -4.86
N ASN A 23 6.18 -13.47 -4.10
CA ASN A 23 5.43 -14.70 -4.43
C ASN A 23 3.91 -14.48 -4.41
N ASP A 24 3.42 -13.73 -3.44
CA ASP A 24 1.98 -13.40 -3.35
C ASP A 24 1.56 -12.48 -4.49
N GLN A 25 2.42 -11.55 -4.90
CA GLN A 25 2.18 -10.67 -6.05
C GLN A 25 2.07 -11.47 -7.35
N GLU A 26 2.97 -12.44 -7.56
CA GLU A 26 2.94 -13.32 -8.74
C GLU A 26 1.69 -14.22 -8.76
N ARG A 27 1.32 -14.75 -7.59
CA ARG A 27 0.10 -15.55 -7.46
C ARG A 27 -1.16 -14.71 -7.74
N LEU A 28 -1.23 -13.49 -7.25
CA LEU A 28 -2.33 -12.57 -7.56
C LEU A 28 -2.44 -12.29 -9.06
N ALA A 29 -1.33 -11.99 -9.71
CA ALA A 29 -1.32 -11.71 -11.14
C ALA A 29 -1.78 -12.92 -11.97
N ARG A 30 -1.44 -14.13 -11.54
CA ARG A 30 -1.85 -15.37 -12.18
C ARG A 30 -3.33 -15.70 -11.91
N ASP A 31 -3.75 -15.60 -10.66
CA ASP A 31 -5.06 -16.08 -10.21
C ASP A 31 -6.18 -15.04 -10.49
N PHE A 32 -5.82 -13.78 -10.66
CA PHE A 32 -6.72 -12.67 -11.00
C PHE A 32 -6.21 -11.88 -12.21
N PRO A 33 -6.16 -12.48 -13.40
CA PRO A 33 -5.53 -11.85 -14.58
C PRO A 33 -6.23 -10.57 -15.06
N ALA A 34 -7.49 -10.37 -14.71
CA ALA A 34 -8.25 -9.16 -15.04
C ALA A 34 -8.04 -8.02 -14.01
N LEU A 35 -7.40 -8.30 -12.88
CA LEU A 35 -7.13 -7.31 -11.85
C LEU A 35 -5.90 -6.48 -12.22
N ALA A 36 -6.07 -5.17 -12.33
CA ALA A 36 -4.92 -4.28 -12.48
C ALA A 36 -4.13 -4.26 -11.17
N LEU A 37 -2.85 -4.60 -11.26
CA LEU A 37 -1.94 -4.69 -10.12
C LEU A 37 -0.76 -3.74 -10.31
N ALA A 38 -0.56 -2.81 -9.37
CA ALA A 38 0.65 -2.03 -9.22
C ALA A 38 1.38 -2.47 -7.95
N ALA A 39 2.57 -2.99 -8.09
CA ALA A 39 3.33 -3.57 -6.98
C ALA A 39 4.80 -3.15 -7.03
N VAL A 40 5.37 -2.97 -5.86
CA VAL A 40 6.81 -2.69 -5.68
C VAL A 40 7.49 -3.83 -4.92
N ALA A 41 8.80 -3.92 -5.07
CA ALA A 41 9.62 -4.82 -4.27
C ALA A 41 9.94 -4.18 -2.91
N GLY A 42 9.88 -4.96 -1.85
CA GLY A 42 10.36 -4.59 -0.52
C GLY A 42 11.77 -5.08 -0.23
N ASN A 43 12.26 -4.83 0.98
CA ASN A 43 13.59 -5.27 1.41
C ASN A 43 13.68 -6.79 1.60
N CYS A 44 12.57 -7.49 1.77
CA CYS A 44 12.50 -8.95 1.84
C CYS A 44 12.24 -9.63 0.49
N ASP A 45 12.32 -8.90 -0.62
CA ASP A 45 12.12 -9.40 -1.98
C ASP A 45 13.40 -9.33 -2.83
N PRO A 46 14.52 -9.99 -2.43
CA PRO A 46 15.82 -9.80 -3.06
C PRO A 46 15.88 -10.24 -4.54
N PHE A 47 15.00 -11.16 -4.94
CA PHE A 47 14.95 -11.69 -6.30
C PHE A 47 13.77 -11.16 -7.13
N SER A 48 13.03 -10.20 -6.59
CA SER A 48 11.92 -9.58 -7.32
C SER A 48 12.42 -8.74 -8.48
N THR A 49 11.75 -8.87 -9.62
CA THR A 49 11.96 -8.00 -10.80
C THR A 49 11.12 -6.72 -10.76
N ARG A 50 10.28 -6.57 -9.74
CA ARG A 50 9.45 -5.38 -9.58
C ARG A 50 10.28 -4.16 -9.18
N PRO A 51 9.87 -2.95 -9.61
CA PRO A 51 10.56 -1.74 -9.21
C PRO A 51 10.46 -1.51 -7.70
N ARG A 52 11.38 -0.71 -7.17
CA ARG A 52 11.36 -0.31 -5.75
C ARG A 52 10.36 0.78 -5.46
N GLU A 53 9.99 1.54 -6.46
CA GLU A 53 9.00 2.60 -6.38
C GLU A 53 8.28 2.79 -7.72
N LEU A 54 7.04 3.24 -7.65
CA LEU A 54 6.20 3.54 -8.79
C LEU A 54 5.57 4.93 -8.62
N TRP A 55 5.49 5.64 -9.73
CA TRP A 55 4.79 6.90 -9.86
C TRP A 55 3.63 6.72 -10.82
N LEU A 56 2.41 6.88 -10.32
CA LEU A 56 1.18 6.62 -11.07
C LEU A 56 0.31 7.86 -11.11
N ASN A 57 -0.50 7.98 -12.16
CA ASN A 57 -1.62 8.91 -12.20
C ASN A 57 -2.90 8.08 -12.12
N VAL A 58 -3.62 8.20 -11.03
CA VAL A 58 -4.83 7.43 -10.74
C VAL A 58 -5.95 8.39 -10.36
N GLY A 59 -7.09 8.32 -11.03
CA GLY A 59 -8.22 9.22 -10.76
C GLY A 59 -7.87 10.70 -10.86
N GLY A 60 -6.94 11.09 -11.75
CA GLY A 60 -6.46 12.44 -11.90
C GLY A 60 -5.47 12.90 -10.82
N GLN A 61 -5.07 12.02 -9.93
CA GLN A 61 -4.15 12.33 -8.84
C GLN A 61 -2.82 11.60 -9.00
N ARG A 62 -1.74 12.28 -8.63
CA ARG A 62 -0.40 11.70 -8.66
C ARG A 62 -0.14 10.89 -7.40
N LEU A 63 0.10 9.60 -7.59
CA LEU A 63 0.33 8.63 -6.54
C LEU A 63 1.78 8.16 -6.55
N PHE A 64 2.41 8.17 -5.39
CA PHE A 64 3.72 7.59 -5.14
C PHE A 64 3.57 6.30 -4.33
N LEU A 65 3.98 5.17 -4.90
CA LEU A 65 3.97 3.86 -4.25
C LEU A 65 5.41 3.40 -4.02
N THR A 66 5.75 3.09 -2.77
CA THR A 66 7.05 2.56 -2.38
C THR A 66 6.92 1.63 -1.18
N HIS A 67 7.88 0.74 -0.96
CA HIS A 67 7.91 -0.04 0.28
C HIS A 67 8.21 0.84 1.50
N GLY A 68 9.13 1.78 1.36
CA GLY A 68 9.46 2.77 2.39
C GLY A 68 10.78 2.51 3.13
N ASP A 69 11.38 1.32 2.99
CA ASP A 69 12.66 0.98 3.64
C ASP A 69 13.79 1.96 3.28
N ARG A 70 13.86 2.37 2.03
CA ARG A 70 14.86 3.34 1.54
C ARG A 70 14.66 4.76 2.08
N TYR A 71 13.47 5.07 2.56
CA TYR A 71 13.11 6.35 3.15
C TYR A 71 13.13 6.33 4.68
N GLN A 72 13.59 5.23 5.29
CA GLN A 72 13.73 5.06 6.74
C GLN A 72 12.44 5.33 7.52
N VAL A 73 11.32 4.88 6.99
CA VAL A 73 9.97 5.15 7.54
C VAL A 73 9.72 4.56 8.94
N LYS A 74 10.59 3.68 9.43
CA LYS A 74 10.53 3.18 10.81
C LYS A 74 10.99 4.21 11.83
N TRP A 75 11.73 5.25 11.40
CA TRP A 75 12.19 6.33 12.26
C TRP A 75 11.25 7.53 12.22
N ASP A 76 11.01 8.05 11.01
CA ASP A 76 10.07 9.14 10.75
C ASP A 76 9.62 9.11 9.28
N LEU A 77 8.68 9.98 8.93
CA LEU A 77 8.12 10.07 7.59
C LEU A 77 8.66 11.25 6.77
N LEU A 78 9.60 12.02 7.31
CA LEU A 78 10.05 13.26 6.67
C LEU A 78 10.67 13.03 5.29
N ARG A 79 11.56 12.05 5.17
CA ARG A 79 12.23 11.74 3.90
C ARG A 79 11.23 11.27 2.83
N LEU A 80 10.29 10.42 3.23
CA LEU A 80 9.23 9.95 2.35
C LEU A 80 8.33 11.09 1.90
N PHE A 81 7.90 11.93 2.83
CA PHE A 81 7.06 13.10 2.55
C PHE A 81 7.75 14.07 1.58
N LEU A 82 9.02 14.41 1.83
CA LEU A 82 9.79 15.33 0.97
C LEU A 82 9.98 14.76 -0.44
N ALA A 83 10.29 13.47 -0.58
CA ALA A 83 10.41 12.81 -1.87
C ALA A 83 9.11 12.85 -2.67
N GLY A 84 7.97 12.61 -2.02
CA GLY A 84 6.67 12.71 -2.65
C GLY A 84 6.31 14.14 -3.03
N LYS A 85 6.52 15.09 -2.12
CA LYS A 85 6.24 16.51 -2.32
C LYS A 85 7.03 17.10 -3.48
N GLU A 86 8.32 16.81 -3.57
CA GLU A 86 9.20 17.31 -4.62
C GLU A 86 8.70 16.97 -6.03
N ARG A 87 8.06 15.81 -6.20
CA ARG A 87 7.53 15.34 -7.48
C ARG A 87 6.02 15.49 -7.62
N GLY A 88 5.39 16.24 -6.75
CA GLY A 88 3.98 16.60 -6.86
C GLY A 88 3.00 15.50 -6.48
N ALA A 89 3.39 14.55 -5.64
CA ALA A 89 2.48 13.54 -5.12
C ALA A 89 1.33 14.16 -4.33
N ARG A 90 0.13 13.65 -4.53
CA ARG A 90 -1.04 13.93 -3.68
C ARG A 90 -1.33 12.79 -2.73
N LEU A 91 -0.86 11.60 -3.08
CA LEU A 91 -1.06 10.37 -2.35
C LEU A 91 0.26 9.60 -2.29
N ILE A 92 0.70 9.25 -1.11
CA ILE A 92 1.89 8.44 -0.85
C ILE A 92 1.45 7.17 -0.15
N VAL A 93 1.61 6.03 -0.81
CA VAL A 93 1.30 4.71 -0.25
C VAL A 93 2.60 3.97 0.04
N PHE A 94 2.74 3.50 1.27
CA PHE A 94 3.95 2.82 1.72
C PHE A 94 3.64 1.69 2.71
N GLY A 95 4.61 0.82 2.94
CA GLY A 95 4.51 -0.32 3.85
C GLY A 95 5.63 -0.34 4.89
N HIS A 96 6.34 -1.45 5.01
CA HIS A 96 7.53 -1.70 5.81
C HIS A 96 7.35 -1.65 7.33
N THR A 97 6.60 -0.71 7.87
CA THR A 97 6.38 -0.59 9.32
C THR A 97 5.39 -1.61 9.86
N HIS A 98 4.53 -2.16 8.98
CA HIS A 98 3.38 -3.00 9.31
C HIS A 98 2.33 -2.29 10.21
N CYS A 99 2.48 -1.01 10.44
CA CYS A 99 1.57 -0.20 11.26
C CYS A 99 0.64 0.60 10.35
N PRO A 100 -0.68 0.37 10.42
CA PRO A 100 -1.62 1.13 9.60
C PRO A 100 -1.60 2.61 9.97
N LEU A 101 -1.63 3.47 8.96
CA LEU A 101 -1.56 4.92 9.14
C LEU A 101 -2.36 5.66 8.08
N VAL A 102 -3.11 6.66 8.53
CA VAL A 102 -3.72 7.71 7.69
C VAL A 102 -3.23 9.05 8.22
N LYS A 103 -2.43 9.76 7.45
CA LYS A 103 -1.89 11.08 7.84
C LYS A 103 -1.93 12.04 6.68
N TYR A 104 -2.42 13.24 6.93
CA TYR A 104 -2.34 14.36 5.99
C TYR A 104 -1.24 15.33 6.43
N GLU A 105 -0.38 15.69 5.50
CA GLU A 105 0.69 16.65 5.68
C GLU A 105 0.71 17.59 4.47
N GLU A 106 0.49 18.87 4.68
CA GLU A 106 0.44 19.88 3.62
C GLU A 106 -0.45 19.48 2.41
N GLY A 107 -1.60 18.87 2.68
CA GLY A 107 -2.53 18.41 1.64
C GLY A 107 -2.13 17.12 0.93
N ILE A 108 -1.04 16.46 1.34
CA ILE A 108 -0.61 15.16 0.85
C ILE A 108 -1.08 14.08 1.82
N LEU A 109 -1.75 13.04 1.30
CA LEU A 109 -2.12 11.88 2.10
C LEU A 109 -0.95 10.89 2.13
N LEU A 110 -0.44 10.60 3.35
CA LEU A 110 0.44 9.47 3.61
C LEU A 110 -0.40 8.32 4.15
N PHE A 111 -0.34 7.19 3.47
CA PHE A 111 -1.20 6.06 3.74
C PHE A 111 -0.39 4.76 3.85
N ASN A 112 -0.48 4.11 5.00
CA ASN A 112 0.04 2.76 5.21
C ASN A 112 -1.13 1.82 5.49
N PRO A 113 -1.36 0.79 4.67
CA PRO A 113 -2.48 -0.13 4.87
C PRO A 113 -2.26 -1.10 6.04
N GLY A 114 -1.09 -1.10 6.67
CA GLY A 114 -0.67 -2.13 7.60
C GLY A 114 -0.16 -3.39 6.89
N SER A 115 -0.39 -4.54 7.48
CA SER A 115 0.05 -5.83 6.93
C SER A 115 -1.03 -6.90 7.10
N LEU A 116 -1.17 -7.76 6.11
CA LEU A 116 -2.01 -8.97 6.20
C LEU A 116 -1.25 -10.17 6.79
N SER A 117 0.07 -10.12 6.91
CA SER A 117 0.84 -11.13 7.62
C SER A 117 0.72 -10.93 9.13
N ARG A 118 0.72 -12.04 9.87
CA ARG A 118 0.86 -11.96 11.33
C ARG A 118 2.23 -11.40 11.65
N ASN A 119 2.25 -10.27 12.30
CA ASN A 119 3.48 -9.64 12.76
C ASN A 119 3.59 -9.74 14.29
N ASN A 120 4.81 -9.58 14.78
CA ASN A 120 5.09 -9.58 16.22
C ASN A 120 4.72 -8.26 16.92
N THR A 121 4.04 -7.35 16.22
CA THR A 121 3.64 -6.05 16.78
C THR A 121 2.37 -6.13 17.61
N GLY A 122 1.66 -7.27 17.56
CA GLY A 122 0.38 -7.46 18.27
C GLY A 122 -0.81 -6.78 17.61
N GLU A 123 -0.61 -6.13 16.48
CA GLU A 123 -1.70 -5.51 15.72
C GLU A 123 -2.45 -6.53 14.87
N ASN A 124 -3.75 -6.29 14.69
CA ASN A 124 -4.57 -7.12 13.81
C ASN A 124 -4.13 -6.92 12.34
N PRO A 125 -4.19 -7.98 11.52
CA PRO A 125 -3.99 -7.84 10.09
C PRO A 125 -4.93 -6.78 9.50
N SER A 126 -4.41 -5.97 8.60
CA SER A 126 -5.17 -4.88 7.98
C SER A 126 -4.82 -4.69 6.52
N TYR A 127 -5.75 -4.08 5.80
CA TYR A 127 -5.55 -3.57 4.45
C TYR A 127 -6.21 -2.21 4.29
N GLY A 128 -5.91 -1.53 3.21
CA GLY A 128 -6.45 -0.21 2.91
C GLY A 128 -7.45 -0.24 1.77
N TRP A 129 -8.40 0.67 1.82
CA TRP A 129 -9.32 1.00 0.75
C TRP A 129 -9.22 2.50 0.46
N LEU A 130 -9.02 2.85 -0.80
CA LEU A 130 -8.88 4.22 -1.24
C LEU A 130 -9.93 4.50 -2.31
N GLU A 131 -10.82 5.44 -2.04
CA GLU A 131 -11.75 5.97 -3.04
C GLU A 131 -11.21 7.30 -3.53
N LEU A 132 -10.77 7.33 -4.81
CA LEU A 132 -10.28 8.54 -5.43
C LEU A 132 -11.43 9.23 -6.15
N GLU A 133 -11.64 10.49 -5.80
CA GLU A 133 -12.57 11.40 -6.45
C GLU A 133 -11.80 12.36 -7.37
N SER A 134 -12.50 13.18 -8.16
CA SER A 134 -11.86 14.18 -9.02
C SER A 134 -10.98 15.14 -8.23
N VAL A 135 -11.35 15.42 -6.97
CA VAL A 135 -10.58 16.20 -6.01
C VAL A 135 -10.56 15.45 -4.68
N GLY A 136 -9.40 14.92 -4.30
CA GLY A 136 -9.21 14.27 -3.02
C GLY A 136 -9.32 12.74 -3.05
N CYS A 137 -9.16 12.14 -1.89
CA CYS A 137 -9.20 10.72 -1.67
C CYS A 137 -9.86 10.43 -0.32
N GLN A 138 -10.71 9.41 -0.27
CA GLN A 138 -11.27 8.91 0.98
C GLN A 138 -10.54 7.61 1.38
N PRO A 139 -9.63 7.67 2.35
CA PRO A 139 -8.92 6.50 2.84
C PRO A 139 -9.74 5.78 3.91
N LYS A 140 -9.69 4.45 3.88
CA LYS A 140 -10.26 3.59 4.91
C LYS A 140 -9.30 2.46 5.25
N LEU A 141 -9.05 2.25 6.53
CA LEU A 141 -8.35 1.08 7.04
C LEU A 141 -9.36 0.00 7.41
N VAL A 142 -9.10 -1.23 6.96
CA VAL A 142 -9.95 -2.39 7.24
C VAL A 142 -9.12 -3.42 8.01
N PHE A 143 -9.56 -3.72 9.22
CA PHE A 143 -8.90 -4.69 10.09
C PHE A 143 -9.53 -6.07 9.91
N VAL A 144 -8.69 -7.07 9.66
CA VAL A 144 -9.10 -8.47 9.52
C VAL A 144 -8.84 -9.16 10.85
N GLY A 145 -9.83 -9.19 11.72
CA GLY A 145 -9.72 -9.81 13.03
C GLY A 145 -10.74 -10.93 13.23
N LYS A 146 -10.44 -11.86 14.15
CA LYS A 146 -11.45 -12.77 14.68
C LYS A 146 -12.52 -11.89 15.32
N LYS A 147 -13.79 -12.03 14.91
CA LYS A 147 -14.89 -11.63 15.77
C LYS A 147 -14.62 -12.28 17.11
N LYS A 148 -14.33 -11.50 18.15
CA LYS A 148 -14.45 -12.01 19.50
C LYS A 148 -15.89 -12.46 19.64
N ALA A 149 -16.04 -13.76 19.90
CA ALA A 149 -17.30 -14.32 20.29
C ALA A 149 -17.81 -13.66 21.57
#